data_ca5f1954c4e23f29ab775f06fe42c0fa
#
_entry.id   ca5f1954c4e23f29ab775f06fe42c0fa
#
_cell.length_a   1.000
_cell.length_b   1.000
_cell.length_c   1.000
_cell.angle_alpha   90.00
_cell.angle_beta   90.00
_cell.angle_gamma   90.00
#
_symmetry.space_group_name_H-M   'P 1'
#
loop_
_entity.id
_entity.type
_entity.pdbx_description
1 polymer ?
#
loop_
_entity_poly.entity_id
_entity_poly.type
_entity_poly.pdbx_seq_one_letter_code
_entity_poly.pdbx_strand_id
1 'polypeptide(L)'
;NSYDKAIFSYGFIQFTGAAAVGGSLNRLLASMETNAPAAFQNIFKRVGIDTEGVGKNAVVTVLDDNGFKRSGDEAWLYIQRNVALYGAFIQAGFEPSLVREQLRMANELYVQPALNFKLDVTIGGIRLTVPRISDVFTSEAALTIIIALAINQGVGGMSKTLAPAVSTVATQQRLNSVTALRQIDERRVFENIVATATDERVINRVNSVFNSGLSFA
;
A
#
# COMPACT_ATOMS: atom_id res chain seq x y z
N ASN A 1 -0.82 17.58 7.22
CA ASN A 1 -0.73 17.22 5.80
C ASN A 1 -2.13 17.26 5.20
N SER A 2 -2.46 18.27 4.41
CA SER A 2 -3.80 18.48 3.83
C SER A 2 -4.21 17.42 2.79
N TYR A 3 -3.30 16.54 2.42
CA TYR A 3 -3.53 15.47 1.44
C TYR A 3 -3.82 14.11 2.08
N ASP A 4 -3.43 13.92 3.33
CA ASP A 4 -3.65 12.66 4.02
C ASP A 4 -4.92 12.78 4.86
N LYS A 5 -5.98 12.10 4.42
CA LYS A 5 -7.24 12.02 5.18
C LYS A 5 -7.14 11.05 6.37
N ALA A 6 -5.97 10.46 6.61
CA ALA A 6 -5.74 9.60 7.73
C ALA A 6 -5.68 10.40 9.03
N ILE A 7 -6.47 10.02 10.00
CA ILE A 7 -6.42 10.55 11.37
C ILE A 7 -5.24 9.91 12.11
N PHE A 8 -4.97 8.65 11.83
CA PHE A 8 -3.93 7.87 12.47
C PHE A 8 -3.25 6.96 11.44
N SER A 9 -1.94 6.77 11.54
CA SER A 9 -1.19 5.86 10.68
C SER A 9 -0.30 4.94 11.51
N TYR A 10 -0.19 3.67 11.11
CA TYR A 10 0.55 2.66 11.85
C TYR A 10 1.23 1.66 10.92
N GLY A 11 2.36 1.12 11.39
CA GLY A 11 3.09 0.04 10.74
C GLY A 11 4.01 0.50 9.60
N PHE A 12 4.76 -0.45 9.04
CA PHE A 12 5.87 -0.19 8.10
C PHE A 12 5.44 0.42 6.75
N ILE A 13 4.20 0.24 6.34
CA ILE A 13 3.63 0.87 5.13
C ILE A 13 2.65 2.00 5.44
N GLN A 14 2.56 2.43 6.72
CA GLN A 14 1.63 3.44 7.17
C GLN A 14 0.17 3.08 6.85
N PHE A 15 -0.31 1.94 7.35
CA PHE A 15 -1.73 1.62 7.32
C PHE A 15 -2.52 2.78 7.91
N THR A 16 -3.56 3.24 7.22
CA THR A 16 -4.30 4.45 7.58
C THR A 16 -5.59 4.12 8.31
N GLY A 17 -5.75 4.70 9.49
CA GLY A 17 -7.01 4.81 10.21
C GLY A 17 -7.79 5.99 9.66
N ALA A 18 -8.85 5.73 8.95
CA ALA A 18 -9.73 6.73 8.38
C ALA A 18 -11.14 6.53 8.90
N ALA A 19 -11.89 7.63 8.84
CA ALA A 19 -13.26 7.72 9.20
C ALA A 19 -14.15 6.76 8.49
N ALA A 20 -14.07 6.86 7.24
CA ALA A 20 -14.95 6.09 6.40
C ALA A 20 -14.59 4.61 6.48
N VAL A 21 -15.60 3.81 6.53
CA VAL A 21 -15.59 2.38 6.26
C VAL A 21 -14.47 2.03 5.30
N GLY A 22 -13.47 1.28 5.76
CA GLY A 22 -12.47 0.71 4.87
C GLY A 22 -11.05 1.26 4.97
N GLY A 23 -10.70 2.04 5.98
CA GLY A 23 -9.29 2.37 6.24
C GLY A 23 -8.42 1.11 6.32
N SER A 24 -7.24 1.14 5.73
CA SER A 24 -6.36 -0.03 5.71
C SER A 24 -5.97 -0.49 7.12
N LEU A 25 -5.89 0.44 8.08
CA LEU A 25 -5.63 0.12 9.49
C LEU A 25 -6.84 -0.52 10.17
N ASN A 26 -8.07 -0.11 9.85
CA ASN A 26 -9.27 -0.77 10.34
C ASN A 26 -9.27 -2.25 9.93
N ARG A 27 -8.95 -2.52 8.67
CA ARG A 27 -8.86 -3.88 8.12
C ARG A 27 -7.75 -4.69 8.77
N LEU A 28 -6.59 -4.05 9.02
CA LEU A 28 -5.46 -4.68 9.69
C LEU A 28 -5.84 -5.09 11.12
N LEU A 29 -6.46 -4.20 11.91
CA LEU A 29 -6.86 -4.53 13.28
C LEU A 29 -7.90 -5.65 13.33
N ALA A 30 -8.92 -5.62 12.47
CA ALA A 30 -9.88 -6.70 12.38
C ALA A 30 -9.24 -8.04 11.96
N SER A 31 -8.23 -7.99 11.10
CA SER A 31 -7.44 -9.16 10.72
C SER A 31 -6.58 -9.67 11.86
N MET A 32 -5.94 -8.78 12.63
CA MET A 32 -5.18 -9.14 13.83
C MET A 32 -6.08 -9.80 14.88
N GLU A 33 -7.29 -9.26 15.10
CA GLU A 33 -8.26 -9.87 16.01
C GLU A 33 -8.65 -11.29 15.56
N THR A 34 -8.85 -11.50 14.28
CA THR A 34 -9.25 -12.81 13.73
C THR A 34 -8.12 -13.83 13.77
N ASN A 35 -6.90 -13.44 13.36
CA ASN A 35 -5.80 -14.37 13.11
C ASN A 35 -4.78 -14.48 14.27
N ALA A 36 -4.79 -13.50 15.18
CA ALA A 36 -3.94 -13.47 16.37
C ALA A 36 -4.73 -13.04 17.61
N PRO A 37 -5.86 -13.70 17.95
CA PRO A 37 -6.82 -13.23 18.95
C PRO A 37 -6.21 -13.03 20.33
N ALA A 38 -5.31 -13.91 20.76
CA ALA A 38 -4.65 -13.80 22.07
C ALA A 38 -3.76 -12.55 22.16
N ALA A 39 -2.97 -12.26 21.11
CA ALA A 39 -2.14 -11.07 21.05
C ALA A 39 -2.99 -9.80 20.96
N PHE A 40 -4.04 -9.82 20.13
CA PHE A 40 -4.98 -8.71 20.01
C PHE A 40 -5.68 -8.40 21.34
N GLN A 41 -6.17 -9.44 22.04
CA GLN A 41 -6.77 -9.31 23.37
C GLN A 41 -5.80 -8.66 24.38
N ASN A 42 -4.57 -9.14 24.43
CA ASN A 42 -3.57 -8.70 25.40
C ASN A 42 -3.05 -7.28 25.16
N ILE A 43 -3.07 -6.83 23.92
CA ILE A 43 -2.49 -5.52 23.55
C ILE A 43 -3.58 -4.48 23.33
N PHE A 44 -4.60 -4.77 22.54
CA PHE A 44 -5.61 -3.81 22.13
C PHE A 44 -6.86 -3.85 23.00
N LYS A 45 -7.51 -5.03 23.16
CA LYS A 45 -8.76 -5.09 23.95
C LYS A 45 -8.54 -4.76 25.42
N ARG A 46 -7.38 -5.11 25.97
CA ARG A 46 -7.03 -4.76 27.34
C ARG A 46 -7.10 -3.26 27.64
N VAL A 47 -6.84 -2.42 26.64
CA VAL A 47 -6.90 -0.96 26.78
C VAL A 47 -8.18 -0.37 26.17
N GLY A 48 -9.15 -1.22 25.82
CA GLY A 48 -10.46 -0.81 25.33
C GLY A 48 -10.54 -0.59 23.81
N ILE A 49 -9.51 -0.91 23.04
CA ILE A 49 -9.54 -0.86 21.57
C ILE A 49 -10.10 -2.19 21.05
N ASP A 50 -11.13 -2.13 20.20
CA ASP A 50 -11.79 -3.27 19.62
C ASP A 50 -12.14 -3.02 18.15
N THR A 51 -12.63 -4.06 17.44
CA THR A 51 -13.09 -3.93 16.06
C THR A 51 -14.49 -4.49 15.86
N GLU A 52 -15.22 -3.93 14.90
CA GLU A 52 -16.53 -4.41 14.44
C GLU A 52 -16.52 -4.61 12.94
N GLY A 53 -17.21 -5.62 12.45
CA GLY A 53 -17.21 -5.96 11.04
C GLY A 53 -15.88 -6.59 10.57
N VAL A 54 -15.83 -6.90 9.28
CA VAL A 54 -14.68 -7.59 8.67
C VAL A 54 -14.32 -6.99 7.31
N GLY A 55 -13.06 -7.16 6.90
CA GLY A 55 -12.56 -6.70 5.62
C GLY A 55 -12.78 -5.20 5.41
N LYS A 56 -13.35 -4.81 4.28
CA LYS A 56 -13.61 -3.39 3.96
C LYS A 56 -14.67 -2.71 4.84
N ASN A 57 -15.46 -3.50 5.56
CA ASN A 57 -16.49 -3.00 6.47
C ASN A 57 -15.99 -2.93 7.92
N ALA A 58 -14.72 -3.21 8.17
CA ALA A 58 -14.15 -3.12 9.50
C ALA A 58 -14.15 -1.69 10.02
N VAL A 59 -14.59 -1.53 11.26
CA VAL A 59 -14.64 -0.27 12.00
C VAL A 59 -13.90 -0.45 13.32
N VAL A 60 -13.05 0.49 13.69
CA VAL A 60 -12.38 0.50 14.99
C VAL A 60 -13.28 1.17 16.01
N THR A 61 -13.37 0.58 17.18
CA THR A 61 -14.07 1.13 18.34
C THR A 61 -13.12 1.26 19.52
N VAL A 62 -13.43 2.16 20.45
CA VAL A 62 -12.66 2.33 21.68
C VAL A 62 -13.61 2.72 22.83
N LEU A 63 -13.35 2.20 24.01
CA LEU A 63 -13.98 2.67 25.25
C LEU A 63 -13.22 3.88 25.76
N ASP A 64 -13.92 5.00 25.99
CA ASP A 64 -13.32 6.17 26.63
C ASP A 64 -13.24 6.02 28.16
N ASP A 65 -12.63 6.99 28.84
CA ASP A 65 -12.41 6.97 30.29
C ASP A 65 -13.72 6.92 31.09
N ASN A 66 -14.84 7.27 30.48
CA ASN A 66 -16.17 7.18 31.06
C ASN A 66 -16.92 5.89 30.75
N GLY A 67 -16.27 4.98 29.99
CA GLY A 67 -16.85 3.72 29.51
C GLY A 67 -17.77 3.88 28.29
N PHE A 68 -17.85 5.05 27.67
CA PHE A 68 -18.60 5.24 26.44
C PHE A 68 -17.84 4.72 25.22
N LYS A 69 -18.55 3.98 24.38
CA LYS A 69 -18.00 3.44 23.15
C LYS A 69 -17.98 4.52 22.06
N ARG A 70 -16.78 4.81 21.54
CA ARG A 70 -16.55 5.63 20.35
C ARG A 70 -16.28 4.75 19.16
N SER A 71 -16.62 5.21 17.97
CA SER A 71 -16.51 4.42 16.74
C SER A 71 -16.01 5.28 15.56
N GLY A 72 -15.35 4.67 14.61
CA GLY A 72 -14.88 5.34 13.39
C GLY A 72 -13.91 6.49 13.69
N ASP A 73 -14.21 7.70 13.19
CA ASP A 73 -13.35 8.88 13.36
C ASP A 73 -13.20 9.29 14.81
N GLU A 74 -14.28 9.25 15.57
CA GLU A 74 -14.23 9.59 16.99
C GLU A 74 -13.29 8.66 17.75
N ALA A 75 -13.29 7.35 17.40
CA ALA A 75 -12.36 6.39 17.98
C ALA A 75 -10.91 6.75 17.62
N TRP A 76 -10.62 7.05 16.35
CA TRP A 76 -9.27 7.40 15.93
C TRP A 76 -8.77 8.71 16.54
N LEU A 77 -9.61 9.73 16.63
CA LEU A 77 -9.27 10.99 17.29
C LEU A 77 -9.00 10.79 18.78
N TYR A 78 -9.77 9.91 19.45
CA TYR A 78 -9.55 9.59 20.86
C TYR A 78 -8.24 8.81 21.05
N ILE A 79 -7.97 7.79 20.22
CA ILE A 79 -6.73 7.02 20.25
C ILE A 79 -5.50 7.93 20.05
N GLN A 80 -5.57 8.85 19.08
CA GLN A 80 -4.47 9.77 18.77
C GLN A 80 -4.09 10.67 19.97
N ARG A 81 -5.06 11.04 20.79
CA ARG A 81 -4.88 11.96 21.93
C ARG A 81 -4.58 11.26 23.25
N ASN A 82 -4.72 9.94 23.29
CA ASN A 82 -4.54 9.15 24.50
C ASN A 82 -3.24 8.35 24.45
N VAL A 83 -2.26 8.73 25.28
CA VAL A 83 -0.91 8.13 25.29
C VAL A 83 -0.95 6.63 25.60
N ALA A 84 -1.84 6.17 26.49
CA ALA A 84 -1.96 4.76 26.83
C ALA A 84 -2.46 3.93 25.64
N LEU A 85 -3.43 4.45 24.89
CA LEU A 85 -3.96 3.81 23.68
C LEU A 85 -2.92 3.83 22.54
N TYR A 86 -2.20 4.94 22.39
CA TYR A 86 -1.08 5.03 21.44
C TYR A 86 0.03 4.02 21.76
N GLY A 87 0.33 3.83 23.05
CA GLY A 87 1.30 2.86 23.55
C GLY A 87 1.01 1.43 23.13
N ALA A 88 -0.28 1.05 22.97
CA ALA A 88 -0.67 -0.27 22.48
C ALA A 88 -0.17 -0.52 21.04
N PHE A 89 -0.18 0.49 20.18
CA PHE A 89 0.35 0.38 18.83
C PHE A 89 1.87 0.20 18.80
N ILE A 90 2.59 0.89 19.71
CA ILE A 90 4.03 0.68 19.87
C ILE A 90 4.30 -0.77 20.28
N GLN A 91 3.59 -1.26 21.30
CA GLN A 91 3.71 -2.63 21.80
C GLN A 91 3.40 -3.67 20.70
N ALA A 92 2.36 -3.43 19.90
CA ALA A 92 1.97 -4.28 18.79
C ALA A 92 3.07 -4.40 17.71
N GLY A 93 3.92 -3.38 17.56
CA GLY A 93 5.06 -3.40 16.65
C GLY A 93 6.16 -4.38 17.05
N PHE A 94 6.18 -4.86 18.31
CA PHE A 94 7.12 -5.87 18.82
C PHE A 94 6.49 -7.25 18.98
N GLU A 95 5.19 -7.40 18.74
CA GLU A 95 4.51 -8.69 18.85
C GLU A 95 4.59 -9.45 17.50
N PRO A 96 5.32 -10.59 17.44
CA PRO A 96 5.60 -11.27 16.18
C PRO A 96 4.35 -11.70 15.40
N SER A 97 3.28 -12.09 16.08
CA SER A 97 2.03 -12.50 15.44
C SER A 97 1.34 -11.33 14.76
N LEU A 98 1.36 -10.14 15.39
CA LEU A 98 0.78 -8.91 14.84
C LEU A 98 1.66 -8.32 13.71
N VAL A 99 2.98 -8.47 13.80
CA VAL A 99 3.89 -8.10 12.70
C VAL A 99 3.65 -8.99 11.47
N ARG A 100 3.45 -10.30 11.64
CA ARG A 100 3.07 -11.18 10.53
C ARG A 100 1.77 -10.75 9.86
N GLU A 101 0.77 -10.31 10.63
CA GLU A 101 -0.47 -9.79 10.07
C GLU A 101 -0.27 -8.51 9.25
N GLN A 102 0.64 -7.62 9.66
CA GLN A 102 1.01 -6.45 8.84
C GLN A 102 1.58 -6.89 7.48
N LEU A 103 2.49 -7.85 7.46
CA LEU A 103 3.06 -8.38 6.21
C LEU A 103 2.00 -9.04 5.33
N ARG A 104 1.13 -9.86 5.93
CA ARG A 104 0.04 -10.51 5.22
C ARG A 104 -0.92 -9.50 4.60
N MET A 105 -1.34 -8.50 5.37
CA MET A 105 -2.24 -7.44 4.89
C MET A 105 -1.59 -6.55 3.83
N ALA A 106 -0.30 -6.24 3.96
CA ALA A 106 0.44 -5.51 2.93
C ALA A 106 0.46 -6.30 1.61
N ASN A 107 0.72 -7.61 1.68
CA ASN A 107 0.67 -8.49 0.51
C ASN A 107 -0.73 -8.49 -0.13
N GLU A 108 -1.78 -8.66 0.66
CA GLU A 108 -3.16 -8.73 0.19
C GLU A 108 -3.65 -7.40 -0.41
N LEU A 109 -3.33 -6.27 0.24
CA LEU A 109 -3.88 -4.96 -0.15
C LEU A 109 -3.10 -4.27 -1.26
N TYR A 110 -1.81 -4.54 -1.37
CA TYR A 110 -0.92 -3.77 -2.25
C TYR A 110 -0.08 -4.64 -3.17
N VAL A 111 0.61 -5.67 -2.65
CA VAL A 111 1.54 -6.46 -3.46
C VAL A 111 0.79 -7.25 -4.53
N GLN A 112 -0.10 -8.15 -4.12
CA GLN A 112 -0.85 -8.98 -5.06
C GLN A 112 -1.70 -8.18 -6.05
N PRO A 113 -2.46 -7.15 -5.62
CA PRO A 113 -3.19 -6.31 -6.55
C PRO A 113 -2.30 -5.55 -7.55
N ALA A 114 -1.12 -5.08 -7.13
CA ALA A 114 -0.19 -4.39 -8.02
C ALA A 114 0.41 -5.32 -9.07
N LEU A 115 0.92 -6.48 -8.64
CA LEU A 115 1.59 -7.44 -9.54
C LEU A 115 0.61 -8.10 -10.53
N ASN A 116 -0.63 -8.34 -10.11
CA ASN A 116 -1.68 -8.93 -10.94
C ASN A 116 -2.51 -7.89 -11.71
N PHE A 117 -2.14 -6.60 -11.63
CA PHE A 117 -2.91 -5.56 -12.30
C PHE A 117 -2.78 -5.67 -13.83
N LYS A 118 -3.91 -5.52 -14.49
CA LYS A 118 -3.99 -5.46 -15.96
C LYS A 118 -3.57 -4.06 -16.43
N LEU A 119 -2.50 -3.98 -17.24
CA LEU A 119 -1.99 -2.72 -17.74
C LEU A 119 -2.34 -2.52 -19.22
N ASP A 120 -3.07 -1.46 -19.52
CA ASP A 120 -3.33 -1.03 -20.89
C ASP A 120 -2.29 0.03 -21.29
N VAL A 121 -1.61 -0.21 -22.41
CA VAL A 121 -0.59 0.70 -22.97
C VAL A 121 -0.88 0.97 -24.44
N THR A 122 -0.41 2.11 -24.97
CA THR A 122 -0.54 2.45 -26.39
C THR A 122 0.83 2.63 -26.99
N ILE A 123 1.19 1.81 -27.96
CA ILE A 123 2.50 1.79 -28.61
C ILE A 123 2.32 1.99 -30.10
N GLY A 124 2.88 3.09 -30.64
CA GLY A 124 2.73 3.40 -32.06
C GLY A 124 1.27 3.52 -32.52
N GLY A 125 0.36 3.99 -31.64
CA GLY A 125 -1.07 4.09 -31.91
C GLY A 125 -1.87 2.79 -31.69
N ILE A 126 -1.21 1.68 -31.39
CA ILE A 126 -1.85 0.38 -31.15
C ILE A 126 -2.04 0.19 -29.64
N ARG A 127 -3.29 -0.06 -29.23
CA ARG A 127 -3.58 -0.42 -27.82
C ARG A 127 -3.25 -1.88 -27.57
N LEU A 128 -2.42 -2.12 -26.58
CA LEU A 128 -2.06 -3.45 -26.08
C LEU A 128 -2.51 -3.57 -24.63
N THR A 129 -2.90 -4.78 -24.25
CA THR A 129 -3.28 -5.11 -22.88
C THR A 129 -2.31 -6.16 -22.34
N VAL A 130 -1.52 -5.77 -21.33
CA VAL A 130 -0.70 -6.70 -20.54
C VAL A 130 -1.61 -7.32 -19.47
N PRO A 131 -1.78 -8.64 -19.43
CA PRO A 131 -2.70 -9.29 -18.49
C PRO A 131 -2.32 -9.08 -17.03
N ARG A 132 -1.02 -9.11 -16.72
CA ARG A 132 -0.45 -8.83 -15.39
C ARG A 132 0.84 -8.04 -15.54
N ILE A 133 1.03 -7.05 -14.71
CA ILE A 133 2.28 -6.25 -14.69
C ILE A 133 3.49 -7.16 -14.48
N SER A 134 3.39 -8.18 -13.62
CA SER A 134 4.45 -9.17 -13.39
C SER A 134 4.79 -10.06 -14.59
N ASP A 135 4.04 -10.01 -15.67
CA ASP A 135 4.41 -10.69 -16.91
C ASP A 135 5.46 -9.91 -17.71
N VAL A 136 5.65 -8.63 -17.40
CA VAL A 136 6.57 -7.71 -18.09
C VAL A 136 7.71 -7.28 -17.17
N PHE A 137 7.42 -6.94 -15.94
CA PHE A 137 8.40 -6.51 -14.95
C PHE A 137 8.77 -7.68 -14.05
N THR A 138 10.04 -8.05 -14.04
CA THR A 138 10.53 -9.25 -13.34
C THR A 138 11.68 -8.98 -12.39
N SER A 139 12.38 -7.86 -12.55
CA SER A 139 13.48 -7.50 -11.65
C SER A 139 13.00 -7.07 -10.27
N GLU A 140 13.84 -7.31 -9.27
CA GLU A 140 13.56 -6.95 -7.88
C GLU A 140 13.33 -5.43 -7.72
N ALA A 141 14.17 -4.62 -8.38
CA ALA A 141 14.04 -3.17 -8.37
C ALA A 141 12.71 -2.70 -8.97
N ALA A 142 12.34 -3.23 -10.16
CA ALA A 142 11.10 -2.86 -10.83
C ALA A 142 9.86 -3.22 -10.01
N LEU A 143 9.81 -4.44 -9.49
CA LEU A 143 8.70 -4.90 -8.66
C LEU A 143 8.59 -4.07 -7.37
N THR A 144 9.72 -3.72 -6.76
CA THR A 144 9.76 -2.87 -5.56
C THR A 144 9.19 -1.47 -5.85
N ILE A 145 9.58 -0.85 -6.97
CA ILE A 145 9.03 0.46 -7.37
C ILE A 145 7.52 0.37 -7.62
N ILE A 146 7.08 -0.63 -8.36
CA ILE A 146 5.65 -0.83 -8.67
C ILE A 146 4.83 -0.96 -7.39
N ILE A 147 5.28 -1.76 -6.42
CA ILE A 147 4.62 -1.93 -5.13
C ILE A 147 4.63 -0.60 -4.36
N ALA A 148 5.75 0.11 -4.34
CA ALA A 148 5.86 1.41 -3.65
C ALA A 148 4.92 2.46 -4.25
N LEU A 149 4.75 2.49 -5.57
CA LEU A 149 3.77 3.35 -6.24
C LEU A 149 2.33 2.94 -5.89
N ALA A 150 2.04 1.64 -5.85
CA ALA A 150 0.71 1.13 -5.47
C ALA A 150 0.35 1.48 -4.01
N ILE A 151 1.31 1.42 -3.08
CA ILE A 151 1.12 1.85 -1.69
C ILE A 151 0.82 3.35 -1.62
N ASN A 152 1.53 4.16 -2.41
CA ASN A 152 1.42 5.62 -2.36
C ASN A 152 0.16 6.16 -3.06
N GLN A 153 -0.17 5.62 -4.23
CA GLN A 153 -1.19 6.17 -5.14
C GLN A 153 -2.44 5.27 -5.24
N GLY A 154 -2.42 4.11 -4.61
CA GLY A 154 -3.33 3.02 -4.94
C GLY A 154 -2.99 2.37 -6.28
N VAL A 155 -3.50 1.17 -6.52
CA VAL A 155 -3.18 0.39 -7.73
C VAL A 155 -3.62 1.12 -9.02
N GLY A 156 -4.76 1.80 -8.99
CA GLY A 156 -5.22 2.60 -10.13
C GLY A 156 -4.34 3.84 -10.41
N GLY A 157 -3.80 4.49 -9.37
CA GLY A 157 -2.86 5.61 -9.51
C GLY A 157 -1.51 5.13 -10.06
N MET A 158 -0.99 4.04 -9.52
CA MET A 158 0.21 3.37 -10.02
C MET A 158 0.13 3.11 -11.54
N SER A 159 -1.00 2.56 -12.03
CA SER A 159 -1.17 2.26 -13.45
C SER A 159 -1.17 3.51 -14.33
N LYS A 160 -1.75 4.61 -13.85
CA LYS A 160 -1.74 5.91 -14.55
C LYS A 160 -0.34 6.50 -14.67
N THR A 161 0.54 6.22 -13.70
CA THR A 161 1.95 6.62 -13.74
C THR A 161 2.76 5.70 -14.63
N LEU A 162 2.53 4.39 -14.58
CA LEU A 162 3.33 3.38 -15.28
C LEU A 162 3.01 3.30 -16.78
N ALA A 163 1.73 3.33 -17.17
CA ALA A 163 1.32 3.10 -18.55
C ALA A 163 1.93 4.08 -19.57
N PRO A 164 1.99 5.40 -19.34
CA PRO A 164 2.64 6.34 -20.26
C PRO A 164 4.14 6.06 -20.40
N ALA A 165 4.84 5.76 -19.31
CA ALA A 165 6.26 5.47 -19.33
C ALA A 165 6.58 4.20 -20.10
N VAL A 166 5.80 3.12 -19.90
CA VAL A 166 5.89 1.88 -20.68
C VAL A 166 5.65 2.17 -22.17
N SER A 167 4.60 2.94 -22.49
CA SER A 167 4.28 3.31 -23.88
C SER A 167 5.43 4.05 -24.56
N THR A 168 6.05 4.99 -23.86
CA THR A 168 7.18 5.78 -24.37
C THR A 168 8.39 4.89 -24.65
N VAL A 169 8.83 4.12 -23.65
CA VAL A 169 10.03 3.28 -23.76
C VAL A 169 9.83 2.16 -24.77
N ALA A 170 8.67 1.49 -24.77
CA ALA A 170 8.34 0.45 -25.74
C ALA A 170 8.32 0.99 -27.18
N THR A 171 7.82 2.21 -27.40
CA THR A 171 7.88 2.87 -28.72
C THR A 171 9.31 3.12 -29.15
N GLN A 172 10.17 3.61 -28.27
CA GLN A 172 11.60 3.85 -28.54
C GLN A 172 12.34 2.54 -28.87
N GLN A 173 11.99 1.46 -28.18
CA GLN A 173 12.57 0.13 -28.38
C GLN A 173 11.88 -0.69 -29.51
N ARG A 174 10.83 -0.14 -30.13
CA ARG A 174 10.04 -0.80 -31.19
C ARG A 174 9.38 -2.11 -30.73
N LEU A 175 8.97 -2.19 -29.46
CA LEU A 175 8.29 -3.35 -28.89
C LEU A 175 6.78 -3.21 -29.18
N ASN A 176 6.25 -3.96 -30.11
CA ASN A 176 4.89 -3.79 -30.64
C ASN A 176 3.92 -4.92 -30.28
N SER A 177 4.28 -5.78 -29.34
CA SER A 177 3.42 -6.87 -28.85
C SER A 177 3.62 -7.11 -27.37
N VAL A 178 2.63 -7.75 -26.71
CA VAL A 178 2.72 -8.11 -25.28
C VAL A 178 3.93 -9.03 -25.02
N THR A 179 4.23 -9.95 -25.94
CA THR A 179 5.40 -10.83 -25.80
C THR A 179 6.71 -10.03 -25.90
N ALA A 180 6.78 -9.05 -26.81
CA ALA A 180 7.96 -8.19 -26.95
C ALA A 180 8.17 -7.29 -25.72
N LEU A 181 7.10 -6.87 -25.04
CA LEU A 181 7.20 -6.06 -23.83
C LEU A 181 7.95 -6.75 -22.69
N ARG A 182 8.10 -8.07 -22.70
CA ARG A 182 8.94 -8.81 -21.74
C ARG A 182 10.44 -8.48 -21.86
N GLN A 183 10.84 -7.84 -22.95
CA GLN A 183 12.21 -7.40 -23.20
C GLN A 183 12.40 -5.89 -22.99
N ILE A 184 11.42 -5.23 -22.37
CA ILE A 184 11.51 -3.80 -22.11
C ILE A 184 12.66 -3.52 -21.14
N ASP A 185 13.40 -2.47 -21.41
CA ASP A 185 14.38 -1.95 -20.47
C ASP A 185 13.63 -1.36 -19.25
N GLU A 186 13.50 -2.17 -18.21
CA GLU A 186 12.75 -1.83 -17.00
C GLU A 186 13.30 -0.56 -16.34
N ARG A 187 14.63 -0.40 -16.30
CA ARG A 187 15.28 0.77 -15.72
C ARG A 187 14.88 2.04 -16.45
N ARG A 188 14.90 2.02 -17.79
CA ARG A 188 14.48 3.18 -18.60
C ARG A 188 13.02 3.57 -18.37
N VAL A 189 12.13 2.61 -18.10
CA VAL A 189 10.74 2.93 -17.76
C VAL A 189 10.70 3.81 -16.51
N PHE A 190 11.44 3.47 -15.48
CA PHE A 190 11.44 4.24 -14.23
C PHE A 190 12.24 5.54 -14.33
N GLU A 191 13.30 5.60 -15.13
CA GLU A 191 13.98 6.85 -15.49
C GLU A 191 13.02 7.80 -16.22
N ASN A 192 12.18 7.29 -17.13
CA ASN A 192 11.14 8.09 -17.78
C ASN A 192 10.10 8.61 -16.78
N ILE A 193 9.69 7.81 -15.79
CA ILE A 193 8.81 8.27 -14.72
C ILE A 193 9.45 9.43 -13.95
N VAL A 194 10.71 9.31 -13.53
CA VAL A 194 11.43 10.38 -12.82
C VAL A 194 11.50 11.66 -13.66
N ALA A 195 11.74 11.53 -14.96
CA ALA A 195 11.87 12.67 -15.87
C ALA A 195 10.53 13.38 -16.17
N THR A 196 9.40 12.69 -16.02
CA THR A 196 8.08 13.22 -16.44
C THR A 196 7.11 13.45 -15.30
N ALA A 197 7.32 12.84 -14.13
CA ALA A 197 6.46 13.01 -12.98
C ALA A 197 6.57 14.42 -12.38
N THR A 198 5.43 14.95 -11.96
CA THR A 198 5.34 16.23 -11.25
C THR A 198 5.18 16.04 -9.74
N ASP A 199 4.83 14.85 -9.28
CA ASP A 199 4.71 14.51 -7.86
C ASP A 199 6.07 14.08 -7.30
N GLU A 200 6.66 14.93 -6.45
CA GLU A 200 7.95 14.66 -5.79
C GLU A 200 7.96 13.33 -5.01
N ARG A 201 6.83 12.89 -4.47
CA ARG A 201 6.74 11.62 -3.75
C ARG A 201 6.99 10.44 -4.68
N VAL A 202 6.51 10.51 -5.92
CA VAL A 202 6.79 9.50 -6.97
C VAL A 202 8.27 9.49 -7.29
N ILE A 203 8.84 10.66 -7.58
CA ILE A 203 10.26 10.83 -7.90
C ILE A 203 11.14 10.28 -6.78
N ASN A 204 10.86 10.66 -5.53
CA ASN A 204 11.63 10.24 -4.37
C ASN A 204 11.56 8.73 -4.13
N ARG A 205 10.41 8.10 -4.37
CA ARG A 205 10.27 6.63 -4.22
C ARG A 205 11.07 5.88 -5.27
N VAL A 206 11.03 6.30 -6.53
CA VAL A 206 11.82 5.68 -7.60
C VAL A 206 13.31 5.84 -7.31
N ASN A 207 13.75 7.06 -6.97
CA ASN A 207 15.15 7.34 -6.64
C ASN A 207 15.64 6.56 -5.41
N SER A 208 14.79 6.35 -4.40
CA SER A 208 15.15 5.52 -3.24
C SER A 208 15.49 4.09 -3.64
N VAL A 209 14.77 3.52 -4.61
CA VAL A 209 15.08 2.18 -5.11
C VAL A 209 16.33 2.19 -6.00
N PHE A 210 16.51 3.20 -6.84
CA PHE A 210 17.75 3.33 -7.62
C PHE A 210 19.01 3.37 -6.74
N ASN A 211 18.90 3.94 -5.53
CA ASN A 211 19.99 4.06 -4.57
C ASN A 211 20.08 2.89 -3.56
N SER A 212 19.18 1.91 -3.64
CA SER A 212 19.10 0.80 -2.65
C SER A 212 20.04 -0.36 -2.93
N GLY A 213 20.64 -0.42 -4.11
CA GLY A 213 21.45 -1.56 -4.57
C GLY A 213 20.65 -2.72 -5.15
N LEU A 214 19.30 -2.61 -5.25
CA LEU A 214 18.48 -3.60 -5.95
C LEU A 214 18.77 -3.59 -7.45
N SER A 215 18.79 -4.77 -8.08
CA SER A 215 19.13 -4.92 -9.50
C SER A 215 17.89 -4.79 -10.40
N PHE A 216 18.13 -4.19 -11.57
CA PHE A 216 17.24 -4.32 -12.73
C PHE A 216 17.68 -5.50 -13.59
N ALA A 217 16.73 -6.17 -14.24
CA ALA A 217 17.01 -7.22 -15.21
C ALA A 217 17.56 -6.64 -16.52
#